data_d50e212f3eae337dc9def4eed80875d5
#
_entry.id   d50e212f3eae337dc9def4eed80875d5
#
_cell.length_a   1.000
_cell.length_b   1.000
_cell.length_c   1.000
_cell.angle_alpha   90.00
_cell.angle_beta   90.00
_cell.angle_gamma   90.00
#
_symmetry.space_group_name_H-M   'P 1'
#
loop_
_entity.id
_entity.type
_entity.pdbx_description
1 polymer ?
#
loop_
_entity_poly.entity_id
_entity_poly.type
_entity_poly.pdbx_seq_one_letter_code
_entity_poly.pdbx_strand_id
1 'polypeptide(L)'
;MSELYELLKNNLDHTGLPVMNKNLFLHTTEKYGKEEFRKTLAEFITKEKPPYPFKEYDNEEKAIDVFRKLQKADFTNYLSTPDNVMEKYDDYKYAYKDYGLGVIDAPPIFNYCSDFFMHDLRMSCGSYGYKSPVDRWNEADNLWGVFGPIWRNVNQERELSVSIYNMTFRLGAYIATQFKPIVAKTIYNMTDAKTVLDTSMGWGDRLTAFYSSNATHYIGCDPNPNTFKRYKKMIEFWDKLTGGKKTTQIYNCGAEDLPWDEINNVDCAFTSPPYFSTERYNEGGEKEELQSWFKFSEYDSWRDNFYLPVSQKTLDSLNESGIMMVNILDPKVKGKRYRSGDELVDMLKPYFLGQVGMRISQRPQGASVFKDEDGNFDKEAMDKFMKKIYIENVWCFSKDKTQDLFKHIRRGTLEDFI
;
A
#
# COMPACT_ATOMS: atom_id res chain seq x y z
N MET A 1 21.29 1.28 37.86
CA MET A 1 21.11 1.52 36.40
C MET A 1 22.50 1.77 35.82
N SER A 2 22.73 1.39 34.56
CA SER A 2 24.05 1.60 33.93
C SER A 2 24.26 3.09 33.61
N GLU A 3 25.53 3.52 33.52
CA GLU A 3 25.85 4.88 33.07
C GLU A 3 25.24 5.22 31.71
N LEU A 4 25.16 4.22 30.81
CA LEU A 4 24.54 4.38 29.52
C LEU A 4 23.02 4.60 29.62
N TYR A 5 22.34 3.95 30.57
CA TYR A 5 20.91 4.17 30.80
C TYR A 5 20.62 5.61 31.25
N GLU A 6 21.43 6.15 32.19
CA GLU A 6 21.31 7.53 32.63
C GLU A 6 21.63 8.51 31.47
N LEU A 7 22.58 8.16 30.59
CA LEU A 7 22.89 8.97 29.42
C LEU A 7 21.65 9.03 28.46
N LEU A 8 20.96 7.90 28.22
CA LEU A 8 19.71 7.89 27.44
C LEU A 8 18.67 8.78 28.12
N LYS A 9 18.49 8.66 29.43
CA LYS A 9 17.51 9.44 30.20
C LYS A 9 17.76 10.96 30.17
N ASN A 10 19.00 11.37 30.03
CA ASN A 10 19.38 12.76 29.94
C ASN A 10 19.31 13.35 28.52
N ASN A 11 18.96 12.53 27.52
CA ASN A 11 18.90 12.94 26.12
C ASN A 11 17.55 12.53 25.49
N LEU A 12 16.47 13.08 26.05
CA LEU A 12 15.10 12.80 25.56
C LEU A 12 14.57 13.96 24.72
N ASP A 13 13.75 13.62 23.74
CA ASP A 13 12.90 14.61 23.08
C ASP A 13 11.66 14.94 23.97
N HIS A 14 10.78 15.77 23.44
CA HIS A 14 9.55 16.20 24.13
C HIS A 14 8.54 15.04 24.37
N THR A 15 8.71 13.90 23.72
CA THR A 15 7.87 12.71 23.90
C THR A 15 8.44 11.70 24.89
N GLY A 16 9.65 11.93 25.39
CA GLY A 16 10.39 11.01 26.25
C GLY A 16 11.19 9.95 25.48
N LEU A 17 11.37 10.11 24.18
CA LEU A 17 12.15 9.22 23.34
C LEU A 17 13.64 9.61 23.37
N PRO A 18 14.59 8.67 23.60
CA PRO A 18 16.01 8.96 23.52
C PRO A 18 16.43 9.41 22.13
N VAL A 19 17.07 10.57 22.04
CA VAL A 19 17.59 11.14 20.80
C VAL A 19 19.03 11.58 20.96
N MET A 20 19.85 11.43 19.94
CA MET A 20 21.26 11.82 19.96
C MET A 20 21.66 12.38 18.61
N ASN A 21 22.34 13.53 18.62
CA ASN A 21 23.00 14.03 17.43
C ASN A 21 24.19 13.12 17.06
N LYS A 22 24.74 13.35 15.87
CA LYS A 22 25.85 12.56 15.32
C LYS A 22 27.03 12.39 16.29
N ASN A 23 27.49 13.47 16.89
CA ASN A 23 28.69 13.42 17.74
C ASN A 23 28.44 12.57 18.98
N LEU A 24 27.33 12.78 19.68
CA LEU A 24 26.95 12.00 20.84
C LEU A 24 26.71 10.55 20.53
N PHE A 25 26.00 10.26 19.41
CA PHE A 25 25.73 8.89 18.98
C PHE A 25 27.00 8.11 18.68
N LEU A 26 27.93 8.71 17.92
CA LEU A 26 29.22 8.07 17.60
C LEU A 26 30.07 7.84 18.84
N HIS A 27 30.21 8.87 19.71
CA HIS A 27 30.97 8.74 20.96
C HIS A 27 30.35 7.66 21.87
N THR A 28 29.04 7.62 22.01
CA THR A 28 28.35 6.62 22.84
C THR A 28 28.54 5.23 22.28
N THR A 29 28.43 5.07 20.95
CA THR A 29 28.64 3.78 20.26
C THR A 29 30.10 3.29 20.42
N GLU A 30 31.07 4.20 20.34
CA GLU A 30 32.49 3.88 20.55
C GLU A 30 32.75 3.45 21.99
N LYS A 31 32.25 4.23 23.00
CA LYS A 31 32.49 3.99 24.42
C LYS A 31 31.87 2.65 24.89
N TYR A 32 30.63 2.36 24.54
CA TYR A 32 29.88 1.22 25.07
C TYR A 32 29.75 0.03 24.08
N GLY A 33 30.08 0.24 22.84
CA GLY A 33 29.81 -0.73 21.77
C GLY A 33 28.33 -0.79 21.36
N LYS A 34 28.10 -1.15 20.10
CA LYS A 34 26.74 -1.16 19.53
C LYS A 34 25.80 -2.18 20.19
N GLU A 35 26.30 -3.32 20.65
CA GLU A 35 25.45 -4.37 21.24
C GLU A 35 24.95 -3.97 22.64
N GLU A 36 25.81 -3.37 23.46
CA GLU A 36 25.41 -2.86 24.78
C GLU A 36 24.46 -1.67 24.62
N PHE A 37 24.77 -0.74 23.72
CA PHE A 37 23.88 0.38 23.42
C PHE A 37 22.50 -0.09 22.97
N ARG A 38 22.46 -1.05 22.06
CA ARG A 38 21.23 -1.65 21.54
C ARG A 38 20.37 -2.32 22.61
N LYS A 39 21.01 -3.06 23.53
CA LYS A 39 20.32 -3.69 24.66
C LYS A 39 19.78 -2.65 25.63
N THR A 40 20.60 -1.68 26.02
CA THR A 40 20.21 -0.62 26.96
C THR A 40 19.10 0.25 26.37
N LEU A 41 19.13 0.53 25.07
CA LEU A 41 18.06 1.24 24.39
C LEU A 41 16.74 0.47 24.42
N ALA A 42 16.78 -0.83 24.14
CA ALA A 42 15.60 -1.69 24.21
C ALA A 42 15.05 -1.78 25.65
N GLU A 43 15.93 -1.90 26.65
CA GLU A 43 15.56 -1.89 28.07
C GLU A 43 14.91 -0.55 28.44
N PHE A 44 15.48 0.56 27.99
CA PHE A 44 14.95 1.89 28.24
C PHE A 44 13.52 2.04 27.71
N ILE A 45 13.31 1.73 26.42
CA ILE A 45 11.99 1.82 25.79
C ILE A 45 10.96 0.95 26.50
N THR A 46 11.36 -0.28 26.85
CA THR A 46 10.52 -1.22 27.59
C THR A 46 10.08 -0.70 28.95
N LYS A 47 10.98 -0.05 29.67
CA LYS A 47 10.77 0.38 31.06
C LYS A 47 10.06 1.73 31.14
N GLU A 48 10.53 2.71 30.37
CA GLU A 48 10.01 4.08 30.40
C GLU A 48 8.76 4.26 29.51
N LYS A 49 8.53 3.34 28.56
CA LYS A 49 7.35 3.27 27.69
C LYS A 49 7.02 4.58 26.99
N PRO A 50 7.99 5.26 26.34
CA PRO A 50 7.64 6.40 25.49
C PRO A 50 6.66 5.95 24.41
N PRO A 51 5.76 6.82 23.94
CA PRO A 51 4.83 6.48 22.87
C PRO A 51 5.58 6.06 21.59
N TYR A 52 4.94 5.25 20.74
CA TYR A 52 5.50 4.92 19.43
C TYR A 52 5.80 6.22 18.66
N PRO A 53 7.01 6.37 18.11
CA PRO A 53 7.43 7.59 17.44
C PRO A 53 6.82 7.68 16.04
N PHE A 54 5.55 8.05 15.96
CA PHE A 54 4.90 8.23 14.67
C PHE A 54 5.65 9.27 13.83
N LYS A 55 5.72 9.00 12.53
CA LYS A 55 6.17 10.02 11.58
C LYS A 55 5.12 11.13 11.56
N GLU A 56 5.57 12.37 11.67
CA GLU A 56 4.68 13.52 11.65
C GLU A 56 4.03 13.70 10.28
N TYR A 57 2.71 13.56 10.26
CA TYR A 57 1.82 13.83 9.12
C TYR A 57 0.74 14.80 9.57
N ASP A 58 1.15 15.92 10.19
CA ASP A 58 0.30 16.93 10.82
C ASP A 58 0.29 18.27 10.06
N ASN A 59 1.13 18.40 9.04
CA ASN A 59 1.24 19.62 8.27
C ASN A 59 0.15 19.68 7.17
N GLU A 60 -0.91 20.44 7.46
CA GLU A 60 -2.05 20.65 6.56
C GLU A 60 -1.64 21.33 5.25
N GLU A 61 -0.78 22.35 5.30
CA GLU A 61 -0.32 23.06 4.08
C GLU A 61 0.41 22.11 3.14
N LYS A 62 1.22 21.21 3.69
CA LYS A 62 1.91 20.17 2.91
C LYS A 62 0.91 19.17 2.32
N ALA A 63 -0.13 18.77 3.07
CA ALA A 63 -1.17 17.89 2.56
C ALA A 63 -1.91 18.52 1.38
N ILE A 64 -2.24 19.81 1.49
CA ILE A 64 -2.86 20.60 0.42
C ILE A 64 -1.93 20.71 -0.80
N ASP A 65 -0.65 21.04 -0.59
CA ASP A 65 0.32 21.17 -1.69
C ASP A 65 0.49 19.84 -2.47
N VAL A 66 0.66 18.73 -1.75
CA VAL A 66 0.77 17.40 -2.35
C VAL A 66 -0.52 17.02 -3.09
N PHE A 67 -1.69 17.32 -2.52
CA PHE A 67 -2.97 17.08 -3.18
C PHE A 67 -3.14 17.93 -4.46
N ARG A 68 -2.75 19.20 -4.44
CA ARG A 68 -2.76 20.06 -5.63
C ARG A 68 -1.83 19.55 -6.73
N LYS A 69 -0.68 19.02 -6.36
CA LYS A 69 0.24 18.35 -7.30
C LYS A 69 -0.41 17.07 -7.87
N LEU A 70 -1.07 16.28 -7.04
CA LEU A 70 -1.82 15.11 -7.50
C LEU A 70 -2.95 15.52 -8.46
N GLN A 71 -3.72 16.59 -8.17
CA GLN A 71 -4.77 17.08 -9.06
C GLN A 71 -4.23 17.49 -10.44
N LYS A 72 -3.06 18.16 -10.48
CA LYS A 72 -2.43 18.65 -11.72
C LYS A 72 -1.67 17.55 -12.48
N ALA A 73 -1.38 16.42 -11.85
CA ALA A 73 -0.64 15.34 -12.47
C ALA A 73 -1.40 14.79 -13.69
N ASP A 74 -0.76 14.86 -14.85
CA ASP A 74 -1.28 14.25 -16.06
C ASP A 74 -1.12 12.74 -15.96
N PHE A 75 -2.23 12.03 -15.94
CA PHE A 75 -2.27 10.59 -15.75
C PHE A 75 -1.58 9.82 -16.89
N THR A 76 -1.52 10.39 -18.09
CA THR A 76 -0.86 9.75 -19.24
C THR A 76 0.64 9.57 -19.04
N ASN A 77 1.27 10.40 -18.20
CA ASN A 77 2.68 10.27 -17.84
C ASN A 77 2.97 9.05 -16.95
N TYR A 78 1.94 8.39 -16.45
CA TYR A 78 2.06 7.17 -15.61
C TYR A 78 1.65 5.91 -16.35
N LEU A 79 1.38 6.00 -17.64
CA LEU A 79 1.02 4.87 -18.51
C LEU A 79 2.19 4.47 -19.41
N SER A 80 2.46 3.18 -19.53
CA SER A 80 3.48 2.64 -20.42
C SER A 80 3.13 1.23 -20.88
N THR A 81 3.77 0.78 -21.97
CA THR A 81 3.70 -0.59 -22.51
C THR A 81 5.12 -1.17 -22.64
N PRO A 82 5.83 -1.40 -21.53
CA PRO A 82 7.21 -1.86 -21.57
C PRO A 82 7.34 -3.34 -21.97
N ASP A 83 8.44 -3.69 -22.64
CA ASP A 83 8.71 -5.05 -23.13
C ASP A 83 9.32 -5.98 -22.10
N ASN A 84 9.87 -5.45 -20.99
CA ASN A 84 10.65 -6.22 -20.02
C ASN A 84 9.94 -6.35 -18.65
N VAL A 85 8.63 -6.48 -18.69
CA VAL A 85 7.78 -6.66 -17.51
C VAL A 85 7.96 -8.03 -16.90
N MET A 86 8.05 -8.09 -15.58
CA MET A 86 8.03 -9.31 -14.79
C MET A 86 6.91 -9.26 -13.77
N GLU A 87 6.11 -10.30 -13.77
CA GLU A 87 5.08 -10.47 -12.74
C GLU A 87 5.73 -10.80 -11.39
N LYS A 88 5.05 -10.42 -10.33
CA LYS A 88 5.50 -10.76 -8.97
C LYS A 88 5.57 -12.27 -8.74
N TYR A 89 4.68 -13.01 -9.39
CA TYR A 89 4.65 -14.46 -9.43
C TYR A 89 4.63 -14.90 -10.91
N ASP A 90 5.51 -15.78 -11.28
CA ASP A 90 5.76 -16.19 -12.67
C ASP A 90 4.96 -17.40 -13.13
N ASP A 91 4.14 -17.97 -12.25
CA ASP A 91 3.38 -19.19 -12.45
C ASP A 91 1.84 -18.98 -12.55
N TYR A 92 1.42 -17.76 -12.94
CA TYR A 92 0.01 -17.50 -13.27
C TYR A 92 -0.44 -18.24 -14.52
N LYS A 93 -1.69 -18.77 -14.48
CA LYS A 93 -2.37 -19.34 -15.64
C LYS A 93 -2.59 -18.30 -16.74
N TYR A 94 -2.88 -17.07 -16.34
CA TYR A 94 -3.08 -15.91 -17.20
C TYR A 94 -1.87 -14.97 -17.07
N ALA A 95 -0.77 -15.32 -17.74
CA ALA A 95 0.48 -14.55 -17.66
C ALA A 95 0.36 -13.18 -18.32
N TYR A 96 0.98 -12.15 -17.71
CA TYR A 96 0.93 -10.77 -18.22
C TYR A 96 1.39 -10.65 -19.69
N LYS A 97 2.46 -11.34 -20.09
CA LYS A 97 2.97 -11.30 -21.45
C LYS A 97 1.96 -11.74 -22.52
N ASP A 98 0.99 -12.58 -22.15
CA ASP A 98 -0.04 -13.10 -23.05
C ASP A 98 -1.33 -12.26 -23.03
N TYR A 99 -1.59 -11.57 -21.91
CA TYR A 99 -2.84 -10.84 -21.65
C TYR A 99 -2.61 -9.41 -21.13
N GLY A 100 -1.36 -8.93 -21.09
CA GLY A 100 -1.01 -7.62 -20.55
C GLY A 100 -1.48 -6.48 -21.45
N LEU A 101 -2.21 -5.53 -20.86
CA LEU A 101 -2.73 -4.34 -21.53
C LEU A 101 -1.76 -3.17 -21.45
N GLY A 102 -0.97 -3.09 -20.38
CA GLY A 102 0.00 -2.03 -20.14
C GLY A 102 0.40 -1.95 -18.66
N VAL A 103 1.21 -0.95 -18.31
CA VAL A 103 1.72 -0.72 -16.95
C VAL A 103 1.34 0.67 -16.45
N ILE A 104 0.94 0.75 -15.19
CA ILE A 104 0.75 2.01 -14.47
C ILE A 104 1.89 2.19 -13.46
N ASP A 105 2.61 3.29 -13.55
CA ASP A 105 3.64 3.67 -12.59
C ASP A 105 3.03 4.07 -11.26
N ALA A 106 3.61 3.57 -10.16
CA ALA A 106 3.08 3.72 -8.81
C ALA A 106 4.07 4.44 -7.86
N PRO A 107 4.50 5.69 -8.14
CA PRO A 107 5.40 6.40 -7.25
C PRO A 107 4.71 6.78 -5.94
N PRO A 108 5.45 6.76 -4.79
CA PRO A 108 4.89 7.06 -3.48
C PRO A 108 4.77 8.55 -3.15
N ILE A 109 5.08 9.44 -4.10
CA ILE A 109 5.18 10.89 -3.86
C ILE A 109 3.89 11.56 -3.39
N PHE A 110 2.73 10.94 -3.65
CA PHE A 110 1.41 11.45 -3.27
C PHE A 110 0.83 10.78 -2.01
N ASN A 111 1.55 9.84 -1.41
CA ASN A 111 1.08 9.08 -0.25
C ASN A 111 0.80 9.96 0.98
N TYR A 112 1.45 11.13 1.06
CA TYR A 112 1.23 12.07 2.16
C TYR A 112 -0.24 12.47 2.31
N CYS A 113 -1.01 12.52 1.22
CA CYS A 113 -2.42 12.91 1.25
C CYS A 113 -3.27 11.99 2.15
N SER A 114 -3.10 10.68 2.03
CA SER A 114 -3.83 9.69 2.86
C SER A 114 -3.12 9.44 4.20
N ASP A 115 -1.78 9.44 4.24
CA ASP A 115 -1.03 9.32 5.49
C ASP A 115 -1.36 10.45 6.48
N PHE A 116 -1.68 11.66 6.02
CA PHE A 116 -2.13 12.78 6.85
C PHE A 116 -3.34 12.41 7.73
N PHE A 117 -4.19 11.49 7.27
CA PHE A 117 -5.37 11.03 8.00
C PHE A 117 -5.21 9.64 8.62
N MET A 118 -4.39 8.76 8.05
CA MET A 118 -4.45 7.32 8.32
C MET A 118 -3.14 6.70 8.85
N HIS A 119 -2.07 7.48 8.94
CA HIS A 119 -0.75 6.94 9.27
C HIS A 119 -0.73 6.15 10.59
N ASP A 120 -1.33 6.69 11.64
CA ASP A 120 -1.40 6.06 12.96
C ASP A 120 -2.16 4.72 12.92
N LEU A 121 -3.32 4.68 12.24
CA LEU A 121 -4.10 3.45 12.07
C LEU A 121 -3.33 2.41 11.27
N ARG A 122 -2.61 2.85 10.22
CA ARG A 122 -1.80 1.96 9.40
C ARG A 122 -0.62 1.36 10.17
N MET A 123 0.01 2.13 11.03
CA MET A 123 1.11 1.66 11.89
C MET A 123 0.62 0.72 13.01
N SER A 124 -0.66 0.73 13.30
CA SER A 124 -1.31 -0.18 14.25
C SER A 124 -1.89 -1.44 13.60
N CYS A 125 -1.70 -1.64 12.29
CA CYS A 125 -2.18 -2.81 11.56
C CYS A 125 -1.10 -3.89 11.48
N GLY A 126 -1.39 -5.07 12.03
CA GLY A 126 -0.55 -6.26 11.92
C GLY A 126 -0.85 -7.11 10.69
N SER A 127 -0.18 -8.26 10.58
CA SER A 127 -0.45 -9.29 9.58
C SER A 127 -0.49 -10.68 10.21
N TYR A 128 -0.87 -11.67 9.42
CA TYR A 128 -0.80 -13.05 9.89
C TYR A 128 0.63 -13.42 10.31
N GLY A 129 0.83 -13.62 11.62
CA GLY A 129 2.11 -14.00 12.22
C GLY A 129 3.12 -12.87 12.46
N TYR A 130 2.76 -11.62 12.14
CA TYR A 130 3.61 -10.45 12.41
C TYR A 130 2.80 -9.32 13.05
N LYS A 131 3.31 -8.82 14.18
CA LYS A 131 2.71 -7.69 14.88
C LYS A 131 2.91 -6.38 14.13
N SER A 132 2.01 -5.43 14.38
CA SER A 132 2.15 -4.07 13.89
C SER A 132 3.39 -3.38 14.49
N PRO A 133 3.88 -2.29 13.90
CA PRO A 133 4.92 -1.47 14.51
C PRO A 133 4.57 -0.98 15.93
N VAL A 134 3.33 -0.56 16.15
CA VAL A 134 2.85 -0.08 17.46
C VAL A 134 2.81 -1.22 18.48
N ASP A 135 2.25 -2.38 18.14
CA ASP A 135 2.22 -3.53 19.04
C ASP A 135 3.63 -4.01 19.35
N ARG A 136 4.50 -4.03 18.33
CA ARG A 136 5.90 -4.40 18.49
C ARG A 136 6.66 -3.44 19.41
N TRP A 137 6.36 -2.14 19.36
CA TRP A 137 6.93 -1.15 20.25
C TRP A 137 6.49 -1.35 21.69
N ASN A 138 5.22 -1.68 21.90
CA ASN A 138 4.65 -1.85 23.24
C ASN A 138 5.01 -3.20 23.88
N GLU A 139 5.47 -4.17 23.10
CA GLU A 139 5.90 -5.48 23.57
C GLU A 139 7.41 -5.59 23.66
N ALA A 140 7.90 -5.52 24.83
CA ALA A 140 9.30 -5.44 25.19
C ALA A 140 10.22 -6.55 24.64
N ASP A 141 9.73 -7.74 24.43
CA ASP A 141 10.53 -8.96 24.36
C ASP A 141 11.46 -9.09 23.15
N ASN A 142 11.44 -8.14 22.20
CA ASN A 142 12.34 -8.23 21.05
C ASN A 142 12.69 -6.89 20.35
N LEU A 143 12.56 -5.75 21.03
CA LEU A 143 13.00 -4.45 20.51
C LEU A 143 14.50 -4.46 20.19
N TRP A 144 15.28 -5.20 20.96
CA TRP A 144 16.70 -5.40 20.68
C TRP A 144 16.94 -5.89 19.24
N GLY A 145 16.15 -6.86 18.75
CA GLY A 145 16.23 -7.34 17.36
C GLY A 145 15.89 -6.26 16.34
N VAL A 146 14.85 -5.46 16.61
CA VAL A 146 14.38 -4.39 15.72
C VAL A 146 15.41 -3.26 15.59
N PHE A 147 16.14 -2.91 16.64
CA PHE A 147 17.08 -1.80 16.62
C PHE A 147 18.41 -2.06 15.91
N GLY A 148 18.66 -3.30 15.45
CA GLY A 148 19.89 -3.61 14.71
C GLY A 148 20.24 -2.68 13.54
N PRO A 149 19.28 -2.26 12.71
CA PRO A 149 19.54 -1.35 11.59
C PRO A 149 20.07 0.03 11.96
N ILE A 150 19.90 0.53 13.21
CA ILE A 150 20.40 1.84 13.66
C ILE A 150 21.91 1.99 13.38
N TRP A 151 22.67 0.90 13.49
CA TRP A 151 24.12 0.87 13.29
C TRP A 151 24.55 0.41 11.88
N ARG A 152 23.64 0.31 10.92
CA ARG A 152 23.92 -0.07 9.52
C ARG A 152 24.08 1.16 8.62
N ASN A 153 24.51 0.94 7.39
CA ASN A 153 24.68 1.98 6.36
C ASN A 153 23.41 2.73 6.01
N VAL A 154 22.24 2.20 6.35
CA VAL A 154 20.94 2.88 6.20
C VAL A 154 20.83 4.14 7.08
N ASN A 155 21.52 4.19 8.19
CA ASN A 155 21.66 5.40 9.03
C ASN A 155 22.84 6.24 8.54
N GLN A 156 22.67 6.96 7.46
CA GLN A 156 23.72 7.80 6.86
C GLN A 156 24.11 8.95 7.75
N GLU A 157 23.15 9.54 8.47
CA GLU A 157 23.36 10.68 9.38
C GLU A 157 24.13 10.28 10.64
N ARG A 158 24.18 8.98 10.96
CA ARG A 158 24.82 8.47 12.18
C ARG A 158 24.30 9.15 13.43
N GLU A 159 23.00 9.21 13.57
CA GLU A 159 22.29 9.80 14.71
C GLU A 159 21.24 8.84 15.26
N LEU A 160 20.63 9.21 16.40
CA LEU A 160 19.45 8.56 16.95
C LEU A 160 18.31 9.58 16.95
N SER A 161 17.36 9.44 16.04
CA SER A 161 16.25 10.36 15.84
C SER A 161 14.95 9.63 15.54
N VAL A 162 13.82 10.33 15.64
CA VAL A 162 12.48 9.80 15.25
C VAL A 162 12.52 9.17 13.85
N SER A 163 13.19 9.80 12.90
CA SER A 163 13.33 9.28 11.54
C SER A 163 14.06 7.94 11.51
N ILE A 164 15.11 7.78 12.32
CA ILE A 164 15.90 6.55 12.41
C ILE A 164 15.10 5.42 13.07
N TYR A 165 14.33 5.72 14.12
CA TYR A 165 13.41 4.73 14.69
C TYR A 165 12.39 4.23 13.65
N ASN A 166 11.72 5.14 12.94
CA ASN A 166 10.76 4.78 11.89
C ASN A 166 11.38 3.91 10.78
N MET A 167 12.61 4.26 10.35
CA MET A 167 13.32 3.46 9.34
C MET A 167 13.65 2.07 9.87
N THR A 168 14.05 1.96 11.12
CA THR A 168 14.37 0.69 11.79
C THR A 168 13.16 -0.23 11.82
N PHE A 169 12.01 0.29 12.21
CA PHE A 169 10.75 -0.49 12.20
C PHE A 169 10.33 -0.90 10.80
N ARG A 170 10.53 -0.07 9.79
CA ARG A 170 10.29 -0.43 8.38
C ARG A 170 11.12 -1.64 7.91
N LEU A 171 12.30 -1.84 8.48
CA LEU A 171 13.19 -2.96 8.15
C LEU A 171 13.02 -4.18 9.07
N GLY A 172 12.46 -3.99 10.24
CA GLY A 172 12.40 -5.00 11.30
C GLY A 172 10.99 -5.43 11.75
N ALA A 173 9.93 -4.76 11.26
CA ALA A 173 8.53 -5.09 11.57
C ALA A 173 7.69 -5.09 10.29
N TYR A 174 6.51 -5.68 10.37
CA TYR A 174 5.53 -5.59 9.28
C TYR A 174 4.87 -4.21 9.30
N ILE A 175 4.80 -3.58 8.15
CA ILE A 175 4.05 -2.34 7.96
C ILE A 175 3.00 -2.58 6.88
N ALA A 176 1.74 -2.35 7.22
CA ALA A 176 0.64 -2.49 6.28
C ALA A 176 0.87 -1.64 5.02
N THR A 177 0.67 -2.25 3.87
CA THR A 177 0.93 -1.62 2.59
C THR A 177 -0.08 -0.51 2.32
N GLN A 178 0.41 0.65 1.88
CA GLN A 178 -0.42 1.75 1.42
C GLN A 178 -0.58 1.68 -0.09
N PHE A 179 -1.81 1.80 -0.57
CA PHE A 179 -2.08 1.95 -2.00
C PHE A 179 -1.53 3.30 -2.51
N LYS A 180 -1.45 3.51 -3.82
CA LYS A 180 -0.91 4.74 -4.41
C LYS A 180 -2.02 5.59 -5.01
N PRO A 181 -2.31 6.80 -4.47
CA PRO A 181 -3.37 7.65 -5.01
C PRO A 181 -3.27 7.91 -6.51
N ILE A 182 -2.04 8.06 -7.03
CA ILE A 182 -1.83 8.30 -8.47
C ILE A 182 -2.29 7.13 -9.35
N VAL A 183 -2.15 5.89 -8.88
CA VAL A 183 -2.62 4.72 -9.63
C VAL A 183 -4.14 4.73 -9.77
N ALA A 184 -4.85 4.96 -8.66
CA ALA A 184 -6.30 5.03 -8.69
C ALA A 184 -6.79 6.24 -9.52
N LYS A 185 -6.15 7.41 -9.39
CA LYS A 185 -6.45 8.56 -10.26
C LYS A 185 -6.26 8.24 -11.73
N THR A 186 -5.16 7.56 -12.06
CA THR A 186 -4.88 7.14 -13.44
C THR A 186 -5.98 6.22 -13.95
N ILE A 187 -6.39 5.23 -13.16
CA ILE A 187 -7.47 4.32 -13.51
C ILE A 187 -8.78 5.08 -13.74
N TYR A 188 -9.20 5.95 -12.84
CA TYR A 188 -10.44 6.71 -12.98
C TYR A 188 -10.46 7.62 -14.21
N ASN A 189 -9.31 8.22 -14.55
CA ASN A 189 -9.21 9.10 -15.70
C ASN A 189 -9.06 8.33 -17.02
N MET A 190 -8.31 7.23 -17.06
CA MET A 190 -8.15 6.44 -18.30
C MET A 190 -9.43 5.69 -18.70
N THR A 191 -10.32 5.44 -17.73
CA THR A 191 -11.64 4.85 -17.97
C THR A 191 -12.72 5.91 -18.19
N ASP A 192 -12.38 7.20 -18.19
CA ASP A 192 -13.32 8.32 -18.28
C ASP A 192 -14.46 8.27 -17.25
N ALA A 193 -14.22 7.63 -16.11
CA ALA A 193 -15.23 7.33 -15.08
C ALA A 193 -15.86 8.61 -14.49
N LYS A 194 -17.17 8.60 -14.34
CA LYS A 194 -17.96 9.59 -13.57
C LYS A 194 -18.41 8.98 -12.25
N THR A 195 -18.92 7.76 -12.27
CA THR A 195 -19.32 6.99 -11.09
C THR A 195 -18.30 5.91 -10.81
N VAL A 196 -17.71 5.95 -9.60
CA VAL A 196 -16.69 5.00 -9.14
C VAL A 196 -17.24 4.18 -7.99
N LEU A 197 -17.00 2.86 -8.02
CA LEU A 197 -17.28 1.94 -6.91
C LEU A 197 -15.96 1.39 -6.34
N ASP A 198 -15.80 1.48 -5.01
CA ASP A 198 -14.68 0.94 -4.25
C ASP A 198 -15.19 0.06 -3.11
N THR A 199 -15.12 -1.25 -3.28
CA THR A 199 -15.63 -2.23 -2.32
C THR A 199 -14.71 -2.49 -1.12
N SER A 200 -13.61 -1.76 -0.99
CA SER A 200 -12.63 -1.91 0.10
C SER A 200 -11.78 -0.65 0.25
N MET A 201 -12.34 0.41 0.85
CA MET A 201 -11.74 1.76 0.88
C MET A 201 -10.36 1.82 1.53
N GLY A 202 -10.05 0.90 2.47
CA GLY A 202 -8.75 0.72 3.08
C GLY A 202 -8.20 1.98 3.76
N TRP A 203 -7.03 2.47 3.35
CA TRP A 203 -6.40 3.67 3.93
C TRP A 203 -6.83 4.97 3.26
N GLY A 204 -7.90 4.95 2.44
CA GLY A 204 -8.45 6.15 1.80
C GLY A 204 -7.66 6.69 0.60
N ASP A 205 -6.70 5.93 0.08
CA ASP A 205 -5.91 6.34 -1.08
C ASP A 205 -6.76 6.48 -2.35
N ARG A 206 -7.71 5.56 -2.57
CA ARG A 206 -8.64 5.59 -3.70
C ARG A 206 -9.69 6.68 -3.56
N LEU A 207 -10.13 6.99 -2.33
CA LEU A 207 -10.98 8.16 -2.03
C LEU A 207 -10.24 9.47 -2.33
N THR A 208 -8.97 9.60 -1.94
CA THR A 208 -8.11 10.76 -2.28
C THR A 208 -7.95 10.90 -3.79
N ALA A 209 -7.73 9.78 -4.48
CA ALA A 209 -7.64 9.73 -5.93
C ALA A 209 -8.93 10.21 -6.61
N PHE A 210 -10.09 9.79 -6.11
CA PHE A 210 -11.39 10.26 -6.58
C PHE A 210 -11.49 11.79 -6.53
N TYR A 211 -11.16 12.41 -5.41
CA TYR A 211 -11.20 13.87 -5.28
C TYR A 211 -10.23 14.59 -6.21
N SER A 212 -9.13 13.95 -6.59
CA SER A 212 -8.13 14.51 -7.52
C SER A 212 -8.38 14.18 -9.01
N SER A 213 -9.34 13.32 -9.33
CA SER A 213 -9.67 12.83 -10.68
C SER A 213 -10.83 13.63 -11.33
N ASN A 214 -11.22 13.20 -12.54
CA ASN A 214 -12.40 13.72 -13.26
C ASN A 214 -13.73 13.04 -12.84
N ALA A 215 -13.69 12.02 -11.99
CA ALA A 215 -14.88 11.37 -11.46
C ALA A 215 -15.68 12.32 -10.57
N THR A 216 -17.01 12.16 -10.53
CA THR A 216 -17.94 13.06 -9.85
C THR A 216 -18.74 12.39 -8.75
N HIS A 217 -18.87 11.08 -8.81
CA HIS A 217 -19.60 10.29 -7.85
C HIS A 217 -18.77 9.10 -7.36
N TYR A 218 -18.69 8.90 -6.04
CA TYR A 218 -17.95 7.82 -5.41
C TYR A 218 -18.85 7.03 -4.46
N ILE A 219 -18.86 5.71 -4.65
CA ILE A 219 -19.53 4.75 -3.77
C ILE A 219 -18.43 3.89 -3.15
N GLY A 220 -18.44 3.75 -1.82
CA GLY A 220 -17.41 2.95 -1.16
C GLY A 220 -17.84 2.32 0.15
N CYS A 221 -17.18 1.25 0.56
CA CYS A 221 -17.39 0.63 1.86
C CYS A 221 -16.10 0.18 2.53
N ASP A 222 -16.16 0.11 3.84
CA ASP A 222 -15.14 -0.49 4.70
C ASP A 222 -15.77 -0.82 6.07
N PRO A 223 -15.56 -2.03 6.61
CA PRO A 223 -16.17 -2.43 7.88
C PRO A 223 -15.48 -1.81 9.10
N ASN A 224 -14.25 -1.28 8.98
CA ASN A 224 -13.49 -0.75 10.10
C ASN A 224 -14.06 0.62 10.57
N PRO A 225 -14.62 0.72 11.78
CA PRO A 225 -15.21 1.98 12.25
C PRO A 225 -14.18 3.09 12.48
N ASN A 226 -12.90 2.75 12.70
CA ASN A 226 -11.83 3.73 12.90
C ASN A 226 -11.43 4.40 11.58
N THR A 227 -11.23 3.63 10.51
CA THR A 227 -11.00 4.19 9.16
C THR A 227 -12.23 4.94 8.67
N PHE A 228 -13.44 4.44 8.95
CA PHE A 228 -14.69 5.08 8.54
C PHE A 228 -14.87 6.48 9.13
N LYS A 229 -14.51 6.68 10.41
CA LYS A 229 -14.48 8.01 11.05
C LYS A 229 -13.50 8.95 10.33
N ARG A 230 -12.37 8.42 9.85
CA ARG A 230 -11.35 9.20 9.12
C ARG A 230 -11.81 9.54 7.69
N TYR A 231 -12.52 8.65 7.00
CA TYR A 231 -13.08 8.95 5.67
C TYR A 231 -14.00 10.17 5.71
N LYS A 232 -14.84 10.34 6.74
CA LYS A 232 -15.68 11.53 6.88
C LYS A 232 -14.84 12.82 6.94
N LYS A 233 -13.73 12.80 7.68
CA LYS A 233 -12.80 13.93 7.74
C LYS A 233 -12.10 14.17 6.40
N MET A 234 -11.70 13.10 5.70
CA MET A 234 -11.09 13.20 4.37
C MET A 234 -12.08 13.80 3.36
N ILE A 235 -13.33 13.35 3.37
CA ILE A 235 -14.40 13.86 2.51
C ILE A 235 -14.59 15.36 2.75
N GLU A 236 -14.81 15.78 3.99
CA GLU A 236 -14.97 17.19 4.35
C GLU A 236 -13.77 18.04 3.90
N PHE A 237 -12.56 17.54 4.12
CA PHE A 237 -11.34 18.26 3.81
C PHE A 237 -11.11 18.41 2.29
N TRP A 238 -11.22 17.30 1.53
CA TRP A 238 -11.01 17.34 0.09
C TRP A 238 -12.16 18.01 -0.66
N ASP A 239 -13.39 17.86 -0.17
CA ASP A 239 -14.56 18.48 -0.77
C ASP A 239 -14.46 20.01 -0.72
N LYS A 240 -14.05 20.55 0.41
CA LYS A 240 -13.75 21.98 0.58
C LYS A 240 -12.71 22.47 -0.42
N LEU A 241 -11.66 21.69 -0.69
CA LEU A 241 -10.59 22.06 -1.64
C LEU A 241 -10.99 21.92 -3.10
N THR A 242 -11.99 21.08 -3.41
CA THR A 242 -12.50 20.85 -4.78
C THR A 242 -13.77 21.64 -5.09
N GLY A 243 -14.29 22.41 -4.12
CA GLY A 243 -15.41 23.32 -4.31
C GLY A 243 -16.80 22.67 -4.26
N GLY A 244 -16.95 21.55 -3.54
CA GLY A 244 -18.23 20.93 -3.27
C GLY A 244 -18.98 20.37 -4.49
N LYS A 245 -18.25 19.98 -5.54
CA LYS A 245 -18.82 19.52 -6.83
C LYS A 245 -18.92 17.99 -6.95
N LYS A 246 -18.38 17.27 -5.96
CA LYS A 246 -18.32 15.81 -5.97
C LYS A 246 -19.28 15.24 -4.93
N THR A 247 -19.81 14.07 -5.21
CA THR A 247 -20.71 13.37 -4.28
C THR A 247 -20.07 12.07 -3.82
N THR A 248 -20.27 11.75 -2.54
CA THR A 248 -19.75 10.51 -1.96
C THR A 248 -20.87 9.81 -1.19
N GLN A 249 -20.95 8.50 -1.38
CA GLN A 249 -21.84 7.61 -0.66
C GLN A 249 -20.98 6.50 -0.05
N ILE A 250 -20.81 6.50 1.25
CA ILE A 250 -19.94 5.56 1.95
C ILE A 250 -20.68 4.76 3.01
N TYR A 251 -20.34 3.48 3.13
CA TYR A 251 -20.99 2.52 4.02
C TYR A 251 -19.96 1.93 4.99
N ASN A 252 -20.34 1.85 6.29
CA ASN A 252 -19.52 1.18 7.30
C ASN A 252 -19.94 -0.28 7.44
N CYS A 253 -19.66 -1.06 6.42
CA CYS A 253 -19.96 -2.50 6.35
C CYS A 253 -18.94 -3.22 5.47
N GLY A 254 -18.92 -4.54 5.52
CA GLY A 254 -18.24 -5.37 4.53
C GLY A 254 -18.89 -5.26 3.16
N ALA A 255 -18.14 -5.53 2.09
CA ALA A 255 -18.65 -5.44 0.73
C ALA A 255 -19.79 -6.43 0.45
N GLU A 256 -19.80 -7.57 1.14
CA GLU A 256 -20.88 -8.56 1.06
C GLU A 256 -22.23 -8.02 1.53
N ASP A 257 -22.22 -7.01 2.41
CA ASP A 257 -23.39 -6.40 3.06
C ASP A 257 -23.79 -5.05 2.42
N LEU A 258 -23.19 -4.66 1.29
CA LEU A 258 -23.60 -3.45 0.55
C LEU A 258 -25.06 -3.58 0.04
N PRO A 259 -25.82 -2.47 -0.07
CA PRO A 259 -27.15 -2.45 -0.67
C PRO A 259 -27.06 -2.58 -2.20
N TRP A 260 -26.66 -3.75 -2.68
CA TRP A 260 -26.36 -4.01 -4.09
C TRP A 260 -27.50 -3.69 -5.05
N ASP A 261 -28.74 -3.80 -4.60
CA ASP A 261 -29.93 -3.45 -5.40
C ASP A 261 -30.01 -1.94 -5.72
N GLU A 262 -29.33 -1.11 -4.93
CA GLU A 262 -29.27 0.35 -5.10
C GLU A 262 -28.03 0.79 -5.89
N ILE A 263 -27.04 -0.09 -6.10
CA ILE A 263 -25.77 0.21 -6.75
C ILE A 263 -25.83 -0.26 -8.21
N ASN A 264 -25.92 0.69 -9.13
CA ASN A 264 -26.01 0.44 -10.55
C ASN A 264 -25.37 1.58 -11.35
N ASN A 265 -25.24 1.40 -12.67
CA ASN A 265 -24.67 2.40 -13.59
C ASN A 265 -23.25 2.85 -13.20
N VAL A 266 -22.44 1.94 -12.70
CA VAL A 266 -21.04 2.21 -12.33
C VAL A 266 -20.18 2.23 -13.59
N ASP A 267 -19.38 3.30 -13.77
CA ASP A 267 -18.45 3.40 -14.90
C ASP A 267 -17.13 2.67 -14.63
N CYS A 268 -16.63 2.79 -13.39
CA CYS A 268 -15.40 2.13 -12.98
C CYS A 268 -15.54 1.57 -11.56
N ALA A 269 -15.48 0.27 -11.42
CA ALA A 269 -15.29 -0.38 -10.13
C ALA A 269 -13.80 -0.70 -9.98
N PHE A 270 -13.13 -0.03 -9.04
CA PHE A 270 -11.72 -0.31 -8.76
C PHE A 270 -11.50 -0.59 -7.29
N THR A 271 -11.01 -1.80 -7.01
CA THR A 271 -10.80 -2.25 -5.65
C THR A 271 -9.49 -3.03 -5.50
N SER A 272 -8.97 -3.03 -4.27
CA SER A 272 -7.98 -3.98 -3.79
C SER A 272 -8.62 -4.68 -2.59
N PRO A 273 -9.32 -5.81 -2.80
CA PRO A 273 -10.02 -6.50 -1.72
C PRO A 273 -9.03 -7.03 -0.69
N PRO A 274 -9.46 -7.34 0.55
CA PRO A 274 -8.62 -8.02 1.51
C PRO A 274 -8.03 -9.31 0.90
N TYR A 275 -6.70 -9.48 0.95
CA TYR A 275 -6.02 -10.66 0.41
C TYR A 275 -6.10 -11.82 1.40
N PHE A 276 -7.32 -12.30 1.61
CA PHE A 276 -7.67 -13.27 2.62
C PHE A 276 -7.17 -12.81 4.01
N SER A 277 -6.32 -13.57 4.71
CA SER A 277 -5.79 -13.25 6.03
C SER A 277 -4.36 -12.68 6.00
N THR A 278 -3.91 -12.14 4.85
CA THR A 278 -2.55 -11.59 4.70
C THR A 278 -2.33 -10.40 5.62
N GLU A 279 -3.32 -9.53 5.76
CA GLU A 279 -3.33 -8.41 6.69
C GLU A 279 -4.54 -8.53 7.62
N ARG A 280 -4.31 -8.29 8.91
CA ARG A 280 -5.33 -8.35 9.94
C ARG A 280 -5.76 -6.94 10.32
N TYR A 281 -6.53 -6.32 9.45
CA TYR A 281 -7.10 -5.01 9.70
C TYR A 281 -7.95 -5.01 10.96
N ASN A 282 -7.75 -3.99 11.81
CA ASN A 282 -8.54 -3.76 13.01
C ASN A 282 -8.53 -4.95 14.02
N GLU A 283 -7.45 -5.76 14.07
CA GLU A 283 -7.31 -6.86 15.03
C GLU A 283 -7.36 -6.32 16.45
N GLY A 284 -8.24 -6.90 17.30
CA GLY A 284 -8.48 -6.44 18.67
C GLY A 284 -9.24 -5.12 18.79
N GLY A 285 -9.71 -4.53 17.69
CA GLY A 285 -10.46 -3.29 17.67
C GLY A 285 -11.98 -3.46 17.72
N GLU A 286 -12.69 -2.33 17.86
CA GLU A 286 -14.15 -2.31 17.83
C GLU A 286 -14.69 -2.89 16.51
N LYS A 287 -15.60 -3.86 16.58
CA LYS A 287 -16.22 -4.55 15.43
C LYS A 287 -15.22 -5.29 14.54
N GLU A 288 -14.16 -5.86 15.12
CA GLU A 288 -13.22 -6.72 14.35
C GLU A 288 -13.93 -7.90 13.68
N GLU A 289 -15.04 -8.38 14.27
CA GLU A 289 -15.86 -9.47 13.75
C GLU A 289 -16.47 -9.17 12.36
N LEU A 290 -16.52 -7.90 11.94
CA LEU A 290 -16.97 -7.50 10.61
C LEU A 290 -15.86 -7.57 9.54
N GLN A 291 -14.61 -7.78 9.95
CA GLN A 291 -13.50 -7.93 9.01
C GLN A 291 -13.56 -9.28 8.29
N SER A 292 -13.23 -9.30 7.00
CA SER A 292 -13.31 -10.52 6.19
C SER A 292 -12.41 -11.64 6.70
N TRP A 293 -11.23 -11.32 7.25
CA TRP A 293 -10.32 -12.31 7.81
C TRP A 293 -10.87 -12.98 9.07
N PHE A 294 -11.77 -12.33 9.80
CA PHE A 294 -12.46 -12.86 10.97
C PHE A 294 -13.71 -13.64 10.56
N LYS A 295 -14.59 -13.04 9.73
CA LYS A 295 -15.82 -13.68 9.23
C LYS A 295 -15.54 -14.95 8.43
N PHE A 296 -14.48 -14.98 7.65
CA PHE A 296 -14.14 -16.05 6.71
C PHE A 296 -12.71 -16.54 6.99
N SER A 297 -12.56 -17.33 8.08
CA SER A 297 -11.26 -17.78 8.61
C SER A 297 -10.53 -18.79 7.72
N GLU A 298 -11.26 -19.50 6.84
CA GLU A 298 -10.70 -20.47 5.90
C GLU A 298 -10.76 -19.91 4.46
N TYR A 299 -9.72 -20.21 3.65
CA TYR A 299 -9.60 -19.66 2.30
C TYR A 299 -10.82 -19.98 1.41
N ASP A 300 -11.28 -21.22 1.40
CA ASP A 300 -12.43 -21.62 0.58
C ASP A 300 -13.71 -20.88 1.01
N SER A 301 -13.90 -20.68 2.32
CA SER A 301 -15.02 -19.88 2.85
C SER A 301 -14.90 -18.41 2.42
N TRP A 302 -13.71 -17.82 2.52
CA TRP A 302 -13.45 -16.46 2.07
C TRP A 302 -13.69 -16.30 0.56
N ARG A 303 -13.20 -17.26 -0.25
CA ARG A 303 -13.40 -17.27 -1.70
C ARG A 303 -14.87 -17.35 -2.09
N ASP A 304 -15.60 -18.33 -1.53
CA ASP A 304 -16.94 -18.71 -1.99
C ASP A 304 -18.05 -17.84 -1.36
N ASN A 305 -17.84 -17.24 -0.20
CA ASN A 305 -18.86 -16.44 0.49
C ASN A 305 -18.57 -14.94 0.51
N PHE A 306 -17.36 -14.51 0.14
CA PHE A 306 -16.98 -13.10 0.08
C PHE A 306 -16.40 -12.71 -1.28
N TYR A 307 -15.21 -13.21 -1.63
CA TYR A 307 -14.42 -12.69 -2.73
C TYR A 307 -15.10 -12.82 -4.10
N LEU A 308 -15.48 -14.03 -4.48
CA LEU A 308 -16.12 -14.27 -5.78
C LEU A 308 -17.54 -13.70 -5.84
N PRO A 309 -18.43 -13.88 -4.85
CA PRO A 309 -19.76 -13.27 -4.88
C PRO A 309 -19.74 -11.73 -4.92
N VAL A 310 -18.85 -11.07 -4.16
CA VAL A 310 -18.69 -9.61 -4.23
C VAL A 310 -18.19 -9.18 -5.60
N SER A 311 -17.25 -9.92 -6.20
CA SER A 311 -16.75 -9.64 -7.55
C SER A 311 -17.85 -9.76 -8.60
N GLN A 312 -18.73 -10.77 -8.51
CA GLN A 312 -19.87 -10.91 -9.41
C GLN A 312 -20.85 -9.74 -9.27
N LYS A 313 -21.25 -9.40 -8.06
CA LYS A 313 -22.14 -8.24 -7.79
C LYS A 313 -21.52 -6.92 -8.27
N THR A 314 -20.21 -6.78 -8.14
CA THR A 314 -19.48 -5.63 -8.65
C THR A 314 -19.56 -5.55 -10.19
N LEU A 315 -19.37 -6.67 -10.88
CA LEU A 315 -19.53 -6.72 -12.33
C LEU A 315 -20.97 -6.42 -12.76
N ASP A 316 -21.96 -6.94 -12.03
CA ASP A 316 -23.38 -6.75 -12.32
C ASP A 316 -23.80 -5.27 -12.19
N SER A 317 -23.19 -4.53 -11.24
CA SER A 317 -23.44 -3.12 -11.01
C SER A 317 -22.92 -2.18 -12.10
N LEU A 318 -22.04 -2.66 -12.97
CA LEU A 318 -21.49 -1.86 -14.07
C LEU A 318 -22.56 -1.51 -15.11
N ASN A 319 -22.45 -0.31 -15.70
CA ASN A 319 -23.13 -0.02 -16.95
C ASN A 319 -22.52 -0.83 -18.12
N GLU A 320 -23.09 -0.76 -19.31
CA GLU A 320 -22.68 -1.58 -20.47
C GLU A 320 -21.20 -1.38 -20.85
N SER A 321 -20.68 -0.15 -20.75
CA SER A 321 -19.28 0.19 -21.03
C SER A 321 -18.42 0.27 -19.77
N GLY A 322 -18.97 -0.07 -18.62
CA GLY A 322 -18.27 -0.01 -17.33
C GLY A 322 -17.14 -1.04 -17.24
N ILE A 323 -16.14 -0.69 -16.42
CA ILE A 323 -14.93 -1.50 -16.26
C ILE A 323 -14.75 -1.84 -14.78
N MET A 324 -14.57 -3.12 -14.49
CA MET A 324 -14.13 -3.60 -13.19
C MET A 324 -12.63 -3.89 -13.22
N MET A 325 -11.90 -3.35 -12.27
CA MET A 325 -10.47 -3.56 -12.10
C MET A 325 -10.19 -4.03 -10.67
N VAL A 326 -9.54 -5.17 -10.52
CA VAL A 326 -9.25 -5.80 -9.23
C VAL A 326 -7.74 -5.97 -9.06
N ASN A 327 -7.17 -5.24 -8.11
CA ASN A 327 -5.78 -5.46 -7.70
C ASN A 327 -5.76 -6.49 -6.56
N ILE A 328 -5.32 -7.69 -6.86
CA ILE A 328 -5.19 -8.75 -5.87
C ILE A 328 -3.92 -9.56 -6.09
N LEU A 329 -3.24 -9.86 -4.98
CA LEU A 329 -2.14 -10.80 -4.93
C LEU A 329 -2.60 -12.16 -4.43
N ASP A 330 -1.95 -13.20 -4.92
CA ASP A 330 -2.19 -14.56 -4.45
C ASP A 330 -1.74 -14.73 -3.00
N PRO A 331 -2.65 -14.95 -2.04
CA PRO A 331 -2.28 -15.10 -0.65
C PRO A 331 -1.51 -16.40 -0.39
N LYS A 332 -0.49 -16.31 0.47
CA LYS A 332 0.23 -17.47 0.97
C LYS A 332 -0.13 -17.73 2.42
N VAL A 333 -0.83 -18.83 2.69
CA VAL A 333 -1.29 -19.19 4.03
C VAL A 333 -0.74 -20.58 4.38
N LYS A 334 -0.12 -20.71 5.57
CA LYS A 334 0.49 -21.96 6.03
C LYS A 334 1.37 -22.65 4.98
N GLY A 335 2.14 -21.87 4.24
CA GLY A 335 3.05 -22.35 3.19
C GLY A 335 2.40 -22.61 1.81
N LYS A 336 1.08 -22.72 1.72
CA LYS A 336 0.34 -22.90 0.46
C LYS A 336 -0.01 -21.54 -0.15
N ARG A 337 0.26 -21.36 -1.46
CA ARG A 337 -0.18 -20.22 -2.26
C ARG A 337 -1.50 -20.57 -2.95
N TYR A 338 -2.46 -19.67 -2.87
CA TYR A 338 -3.74 -19.77 -3.53
C TYR A 338 -3.77 -18.85 -4.74
N ARG A 339 -4.42 -19.26 -5.82
CA ARG A 339 -4.45 -18.57 -7.11
C ARG A 339 -5.70 -17.72 -7.26
N SER A 340 -5.88 -16.76 -6.36
CA SER A 340 -7.08 -15.90 -6.31
C SER A 340 -7.29 -15.08 -7.59
N GLY A 341 -6.22 -14.65 -8.26
CA GLY A 341 -6.30 -13.98 -9.54
C GLY A 341 -6.83 -14.90 -10.65
N ASP A 342 -6.28 -16.12 -10.77
CA ASP A 342 -6.73 -17.12 -11.75
C ASP A 342 -8.17 -17.56 -11.48
N GLU A 343 -8.55 -17.77 -10.22
CA GLU A 343 -9.92 -18.15 -9.82
C GLU A 343 -10.95 -17.08 -10.23
N LEU A 344 -10.59 -15.79 -10.06
CA LEU A 344 -11.42 -14.67 -10.49
C LEU A 344 -11.61 -14.66 -12.01
N VAL A 345 -10.51 -14.83 -12.76
CA VAL A 345 -10.56 -14.86 -14.23
C VAL A 345 -11.35 -16.08 -14.72
N ASP A 346 -11.18 -17.25 -14.11
CA ASP A 346 -11.94 -18.46 -14.47
C ASP A 346 -13.45 -18.25 -14.28
N MET A 347 -13.87 -17.61 -13.16
CA MET A 347 -15.28 -17.31 -12.91
C MET A 347 -15.86 -16.28 -13.89
N LEU A 348 -15.11 -15.20 -14.15
CA LEU A 348 -15.57 -14.08 -14.97
C LEU A 348 -15.01 -14.10 -16.40
N LYS A 349 -14.57 -15.25 -16.89
CA LYS A 349 -13.88 -15.41 -18.18
C LYS A 349 -14.58 -14.76 -19.37
N PRO A 350 -15.92 -14.80 -19.51
CA PRO A 350 -16.61 -14.12 -20.61
C PRO A 350 -16.39 -12.61 -20.64
N TYR A 351 -16.04 -12.00 -19.51
CA TYR A 351 -15.87 -10.57 -19.32
C TYR A 351 -14.41 -10.12 -19.19
N PHE A 352 -13.48 -11.07 -19.15
CA PHE A 352 -12.07 -10.78 -18.95
C PHE A 352 -11.46 -10.03 -20.16
N LEU A 353 -10.90 -8.84 -19.91
CA LEU A 353 -10.23 -8.00 -20.91
C LEU A 353 -8.73 -8.27 -20.98
N GLY A 354 -8.11 -8.58 -19.85
CA GLY A 354 -6.66 -8.72 -19.69
C GLY A 354 -6.18 -8.18 -18.35
N GLN A 355 -4.87 -7.95 -18.24
CA GLN A 355 -4.22 -7.46 -17.03
C GLN A 355 -3.56 -6.12 -17.28
N VAL A 356 -3.62 -5.24 -16.28
CA VAL A 356 -2.78 -4.05 -16.18
C VAL A 356 -1.74 -4.31 -15.10
N GLY A 357 -0.47 -4.02 -15.37
CA GLY A 357 0.59 -4.11 -14.40
C GLY A 357 0.67 -2.83 -13.56
N MET A 358 0.52 -2.92 -12.24
CA MET A 358 0.90 -1.83 -11.35
C MET A 358 2.38 -1.98 -11.01
N ARG A 359 3.22 -1.01 -11.42
CA ARG A 359 4.66 -1.05 -11.19
C ARG A 359 4.97 -0.96 -9.70
N ILE A 360 5.65 -1.96 -9.18
CA ILE A 360 6.12 -1.99 -7.80
C ILE A 360 7.62 -1.69 -7.73
N SER A 361 8.02 -1.07 -6.62
CA SER A 361 9.45 -0.81 -6.37
C SER A 361 10.19 -2.14 -6.18
N GLN A 362 11.24 -2.32 -6.95
CA GLN A 362 12.15 -3.44 -6.80
C GLN A 362 12.91 -3.34 -5.47
N ARG A 363 12.99 -4.45 -4.74
CA ARG A 363 13.82 -4.48 -3.53
C ARG A 363 15.28 -4.47 -3.96
N PRO A 364 16.11 -3.57 -3.41
CA PRO A 364 17.55 -3.59 -3.66
C PRO A 364 18.13 -4.96 -3.31
N GLN A 365 18.91 -5.54 -4.19
CA GLN A 365 19.65 -6.76 -3.94
C GLN A 365 21.07 -6.41 -3.48
N GLY A 366 21.62 -7.19 -2.55
CA GLY A 366 23.02 -7.03 -2.15
C GLY A 366 23.98 -7.38 -3.30
N ALA A 367 25.13 -6.74 -3.34
CA ALA A 367 26.17 -7.02 -4.36
C ALA A 367 26.56 -8.51 -4.43
N SER A 368 26.39 -9.26 -3.35
CA SER A 368 26.64 -10.70 -3.30
C SER A 368 25.73 -11.54 -4.19
N VAL A 369 24.58 -10.99 -4.63
CA VAL A 369 23.64 -11.67 -5.53
C VAL A 369 24.14 -11.60 -6.99
N PHE A 370 24.94 -10.57 -7.30
CA PHE A 370 25.48 -10.34 -8.65
C PHE A 370 26.94 -10.74 -8.69
N LYS A 371 27.19 -12.04 -8.60
CA LYS A 371 28.54 -12.63 -8.75
C LYS A 371 28.53 -13.63 -9.89
N ASP A 372 29.62 -13.61 -10.68
CA ASP A 372 29.89 -14.61 -11.67
C ASP A 372 30.32 -15.95 -11.00
N GLU A 373 30.57 -16.97 -11.82
CA GLU A 373 31.01 -18.30 -11.37
C GLU A 373 32.33 -18.26 -10.60
N ASP A 374 33.17 -17.26 -10.86
CA ASP A 374 34.46 -17.02 -10.20
C ASP A 374 34.34 -16.17 -8.93
N GLY A 375 33.12 -15.70 -8.60
CA GLY A 375 32.83 -14.89 -7.41
C GLY A 375 33.12 -13.39 -7.58
N ASN A 376 33.44 -12.92 -8.80
CA ASN A 376 33.62 -11.51 -9.11
C ASN A 376 32.27 -10.81 -9.29
N PHE A 377 32.22 -9.49 -9.07
CA PHE A 377 31.00 -8.71 -9.25
C PHE A 377 30.59 -8.63 -10.73
N ASP A 378 29.44 -9.17 -11.06
CA ASP A 378 28.83 -9.12 -12.40
C ASP A 378 27.97 -7.87 -12.57
N LYS A 379 28.57 -6.82 -13.14
CA LYS A 379 27.90 -5.55 -13.44
C LYS A 379 26.81 -5.73 -14.50
N GLU A 380 27.02 -6.58 -15.50
CA GLU A 380 26.05 -6.79 -16.58
C GLU A 380 24.77 -7.45 -16.05
N ALA A 381 24.90 -8.47 -15.19
CA ALA A 381 23.77 -9.10 -14.51
C ALA A 381 23.01 -8.10 -13.64
N MET A 382 23.73 -7.23 -12.91
CA MET A 382 23.09 -6.16 -12.12
C MET A 382 22.34 -5.17 -13.02
N ASP A 383 22.95 -4.69 -14.10
CA ASP A 383 22.34 -3.73 -15.03
C ASP A 383 21.11 -4.34 -15.71
N LYS A 384 21.17 -5.61 -16.10
CA LYS A 384 20.05 -6.38 -16.65
C LYS A 384 18.92 -6.52 -15.62
N PHE A 385 19.25 -6.82 -14.35
CA PHE A 385 18.29 -6.90 -13.27
C PHE A 385 17.60 -5.56 -13.03
N MET A 386 18.34 -4.45 -13.00
CA MET A 386 17.80 -3.11 -12.76
C MET A 386 16.87 -2.61 -13.88
N LYS A 387 17.00 -3.15 -15.09
CA LYS A 387 16.09 -2.85 -16.21
C LYS A 387 14.76 -3.58 -16.14
N LYS A 388 14.63 -4.60 -15.30
CA LYS A 388 13.37 -5.34 -15.15
C LYS A 388 12.30 -4.48 -14.47
N ILE A 389 11.09 -4.56 -15.00
CA ILE A 389 9.93 -3.88 -14.44
C ILE A 389 9.08 -4.92 -13.70
N TYR A 390 9.01 -4.79 -12.38
CA TYR A 390 8.20 -5.66 -11.56
C TYR A 390 6.80 -5.08 -11.40
N ILE A 391 5.79 -5.93 -11.53
CA ILE A 391 4.39 -5.53 -11.44
C ILE A 391 3.62 -6.34 -10.41
N GLU A 392 2.56 -5.74 -9.90
CA GLU A 392 1.41 -6.41 -9.32
C GLU A 392 0.25 -6.35 -10.29
N ASN A 393 -0.48 -7.45 -10.41
CA ASN A 393 -1.53 -7.56 -11.40
C ASN A 393 -2.79 -6.81 -10.97
N VAL A 394 -3.38 -6.10 -11.92
CA VAL A 394 -4.74 -5.55 -11.86
C VAL A 394 -5.55 -6.24 -12.93
N TRP A 395 -6.48 -7.09 -12.52
CA TRP A 395 -7.33 -7.89 -13.41
C TRP A 395 -8.50 -7.06 -13.90
N CYS A 396 -8.70 -7.01 -15.21
CA CYS A 396 -9.65 -6.11 -15.86
C CYS A 396 -10.80 -6.87 -16.53
N PHE A 397 -12.02 -6.41 -16.26
CA PHE A 397 -13.26 -7.05 -16.77
C PHE A 397 -14.21 -5.97 -17.26
N SER A 398 -14.99 -6.27 -18.33
CA SER A 398 -16.07 -5.43 -18.83
C SER A 398 -17.12 -6.28 -19.55
N LYS A 399 -18.37 -5.78 -19.58
CA LYS A 399 -19.42 -6.31 -20.44
C LYS A 399 -19.10 -6.00 -21.92
N ASP A 400 -18.50 -4.85 -22.18
CA ASP A 400 -18.03 -4.45 -23.51
C ASP A 400 -16.57 -4.88 -23.74
N LYS A 401 -16.39 -5.86 -24.61
CA LYS A 401 -15.06 -6.42 -24.98
C LYS A 401 -14.25 -5.52 -25.91
N THR A 402 -14.82 -4.44 -26.41
CA THR A 402 -14.14 -3.51 -27.35
C THR A 402 -13.40 -2.40 -26.61
N GLN A 403 -13.43 -2.38 -25.27
CA GLN A 403 -12.75 -1.36 -24.46
C GLN A 403 -11.24 -1.36 -24.70
N ASP A 404 -10.72 -0.22 -25.10
CA ASP A 404 -9.27 0.05 -25.15
C ASP A 404 -8.86 0.91 -23.95
N LEU A 405 -8.38 0.25 -22.88
CA LEU A 405 -7.94 0.90 -21.65
C LEU A 405 -6.71 1.77 -21.85
N PHE A 406 -5.91 1.53 -22.89
CA PHE A 406 -4.68 2.24 -23.16
C PHE A 406 -4.75 3.17 -24.39
N LYS A 407 -5.96 3.54 -24.83
CA LYS A 407 -6.20 4.52 -25.92
C LYS A 407 -5.44 5.84 -25.70
N HIS A 408 -5.14 6.20 -24.43
CA HIS A 408 -4.45 7.43 -24.08
C HIS A 408 -2.92 7.34 -24.09
N ILE A 409 -2.35 6.16 -24.27
CA ILE A 409 -0.89 6.03 -24.45
C ILE A 409 -0.53 6.69 -25.78
N ARG A 410 0.27 7.75 -25.72
CA ARG A 410 0.92 8.30 -26.91
C ARG A 410 1.90 7.23 -27.40
N ARG A 411 1.53 6.49 -28.42
CA ARG A 411 2.48 5.68 -29.18
C ARG A 411 3.37 6.69 -29.89
N GLY A 412 4.62 6.85 -29.39
CA GLY A 412 5.63 7.68 -30.08
C GLY A 412 5.71 7.19 -31.52
N THR A 413 5.34 8.04 -32.47
CA THR A 413 5.62 7.79 -33.88
C THR A 413 7.12 7.98 -34.10
N LEU A 414 7.71 7.27 -35.05
CA LEU A 414 9.13 7.44 -35.41
C LEU A 414 9.50 8.92 -35.70
N GLU A 415 8.52 9.79 -35.97
CA GLU A 415 8.65 11.22 -36.19
C GLU A 415 8.92 12.01 -34.89
N ASP A 416 8.62 11.47 -33.72
CA ASP A 416 8.91 12.11 -32.43
C ASP A 416 10.38 11.90 -31.98
N PHE A 417 11.16 11.15 -32.74
CA PHE A 417 12.57 10.81 -32.47
C PHE A 417 13.55 11.32 -33.56
N ILE A 418 13.07 12.08 -34.51
CA ILE A 418 13.86 12.81 -35.54
C ILE A 418 13.77 14.29 -35.24
#